data_afd961435bb2f4a7aec009c11dc5d553
#
_entry.id   afd961435bb2f4a7aec009c11dc5d553
#
_cell.length_a   1.000
_cell.length_b   1.000
_cell.length_c   1.000
_cell.angle_alpha   90.00
_cell.angle_beta   90.00
_cell.angle_gamma   90.00
#
_symmetry.space_group_name_H-M   'P 1'
#
loop_
_entity.id
_entity.type
_entity.pdbx_description
1 polymer ?
#
loop_
_entity_poly.entity_id
_entity_poly.type
_entity_poly.pdbx_seq_one_letter_code
_entity_poly.pdbx_strand_id
1 'polypeptide(L)'
;PMIRSKNYNFSYSGLKTAVLYAVNKLKAVNSDNKLTDEQKIMMAYEFEQAAVEVLIKKSAKAITKFKPKTLIIAGGVAANQELGRQAREMIKKDFPEVRLLISTRELSTDNATMIAVAAYLHLQNKTRIPKNFKADGNLSL
;
A
#
# COMPACT_ATOMS: atom_id res chain seq x y z
N PRO A 1 12.79 -1.39 -2.89
CA PRO A 1 13.09 -2.82 -2.80
C PRO A 1 12.18 -3.64 -3.71
N MET A 2 12.66 -4.81 -4.18
CA MET A 2 11.92 -5.78 -5.01
C MET A 2 11.38 -5.27 -6.35
N ILE A 3 11.66 -4.07 -6.78
CA ILE A 3 11.18 -3.51 -8.04
C ILE A 3 11.66 -4.32 -9.27
N ARG A 4 12.86 -4.92 -9.17
CA ARG A 4 13.47 -5.75 -10.23
C ARG A 4 13.15 -7.25 -10.09
N SER A 5 12.42 -7.67 -9.05
CA SER A 5 12.03 -9.08 -8.91
C SER A 5 11.06 -9.48 -10.02
N LYS A 6 11.20 -10.71 -10.52
CA LYS A 6 10.37 -11.21 -11.63
C LYS A 6 8.94 -11.55 -11.21
N ASN A 7 8.65 -11.63 -9.89
CA ASN A 7 7.32 -11.92 -9.32
C ASN A 7 6.51 -10.64 -9.06
N TYR A 8 5.31 -10.80 -8.49
CA TYR A 8 4.40 -9.71 -8.11
C TYR A 8 4.52 -9.32 -6.63
N ASN A 9 5.39 -10.00 -5.87
CA ASN A 9 5.57 -9.72 -4.46
C ASN A 9 6.28 -8.38 -4.25
N PHE A 10 5.93 -7.68 -3.19
CA PHE A 10 6.59 -6.47 -2.73
C PHE A 10 6.72 -6.50 -1.21
N SER A 11 7.67 -5.71 -0.69
CA SER A 11 7.94 -5.60 0.74
C SER A 11 8.56 -4.26 1.04
N TYR A 12 8.17 -3.68 2.17
CA TYR A 12 8.74 -2.43 2.66
C TYR A 12 9.86 -2.61 3.69
N SER A 13 10.12 -3.83 4.15
CA SER A 13 11.18 -4.08 5.15
C SER A 13 12.55 -3.62 4.67
N GLY A 14 12.92 -3.96 3.43
CA GLY A 14 14.17 -3.51 2.82
C GLY A 14 14.22 -2.00 2.57
N LEU A 15 13.08 -1.35 2.30
CA LEU A 15 13.00 0.10 2.16
C LEU A 15 13.27 0.79 3.51
N LYS A 16 12.70 0.30 4.60
CA LYS A 16 12.96 0.78 5.96
C LYS A 16 14.46 0.76 6.28
N THR A 17 15.14 -0.32 5.99
CA THR A 17 16.59 -0.46 6.21
C THR A 17 17.39 0.51 5.33
N ALA A 18 17.03 0.65 4.06
CA ALA A 18 17.71 1.59 3.15
C ALA A 18 17.58 3.05 3.63
N VAL A 19 16.41 3.45 4.11
CA VAL A 19 16.20 4.79 4.70
C VAL A 19 17.06 4.97 5.94
N LEU A 20 17.14 3.99 6.82
CA LEU A 20 17.99 4.06 8.02
C LEU A 20 19.45 4.32 7.66
N TYR A 21 19.99 3.59 6.68
CA TYR A 21 21.37 3.82 6.23
C TYR A 21 21.56 5.18 5.57
N ALA A 22 20.61 5.64 4.74
CA ALA A 22 20.67 6.95 4.11
C ALA A 22 20.64 8.08 5.14
N VAL A 23 19.76 7.98 6.13
CA VAL A 23 19.66 8.94 7.25
C VAL A 23 20.98 8.99 8.05
N ASN A 24 21.54 7.83 8.39
CA ASN A 24 22.81 7.79 9.15
C ASN A 24 23.96 8.39 8.36
N LYS A 25 24.03 8.13 7.04
CA LYS A 25 25.03 8.74 6.16
C LYS A 25 24.91 10.27 6.09
N LEU A 26 23.69 10.79 5.97
CA LEU A 26 23.44 12.23 5.95
C LEU A 26 23.77 12.89 7.29
N LYS A 27 23.41 12.25 8.41
CA LYS A 27 23.76 12.74 9.75
C LYS A 27 25.28 12.83 9.96
N ALA A 28 26.03 11.83 9.48
CA ALA A 28 27.48 11.77 9.67
C ALA A 28 28.26 12.91 8.97
N VAL A 29 27.67 13.57 7.98
CA VAL A 29 28.29 14.72 7.30
C VAL A 29 27.88 16.07 7.90
N ASN A 30 26.90 16.10 8.78
CA ASN A 30 26.45 17.31 9.46
C ASN A 30 27.20 17.47 10.80
N SER A 31 27.62 18.68 11.11
CA SER A 31 28.44 18.99 12.30
C SER A 31 27.76 18.68 13.63
N ASP A 32 26.41 18.77 13.67
CA ASP A 32 25.58 18.48 14.84
C ASP A 32 25.00 17.06 14.87
N ASN A 33 25.40 16.21 13.91
CA ASN A 33 24.90 14.83 13.74
C ASN A 33 23.36 14.72 13.65
N LYS A 34 22.71 15.76 13.08
CA LYS A 34 21.27 15.82 12.86
C LYS A 34 20.97 16.07 11.39
N LEU A 35 19.76 15.73 10.95
CA LEU A 35 19.27 16.10 9.62
C LEU A 35 18.80 17.55 9.62
N THR A 36 19.13 18.31 8.59
CA THR A 36 18.48 19.60 8.33
C THR A 36 17.03 19.39 7.91
N ASP A 37 16.21 20.44 7.93
CA ASP A 37 14.80 20.32 7.51
C ASP A 37 14.67 20.04 6.03
N GLU A 38 15.55 20.59 5.19
CA GLU A 38 15.61 20.28 3.76
C GLU A 38 15.93 18.80 3.53
N GLN A 39 16.90 18.24 4.29
CA GLN A 39 17.23 16.82 4.20
C GLN A 39 16.08 15.93 4.64
N LYS A 40 15.31 16.32 5.68
CA LYS A 40 14.11 15.58 6.10
C LYS A 40 13.03 15.59 5.02
N ILE A 41 12.75 16.76 4.43
CA ILE A 41 11.77 16.91 3.36
C ILE A 41 12.17 16.06 2.15
N MET A 42 13.43 16.16 1.71
CA MET A 42 13.95 15.36 0.60
C MET A 42 13.82 13.86 0.87
N MET A 43 14.22 13.41 2.07
CA MET A 43 14.13 12.00 2.45
C MET A 43 12.71 11.50 2.51
N ALA A 44 11.75 12.30 2.99
CA ALA A 44 10.35 11.97 3.04
C ALA A 44 9.78 11.81 1.62
N TYR A 45 10.10 12.73 0.73
CA TYR A 45 9.70 12.67 -0.68
C TYR A 45 10.25 11.42 -1.38
N GLU A 46 11.56 11.18 -1.30
CA GLU A 46 12.22 10.03 -1.92
C GLU A 46 11.68 8.69 -1.37
N PHE A 47 11.40 8.65 -0.06
CA PHE A 47 10.78 7.48 0.56
C PHE A 47 9.38 7.22 -0.02
N GLU A 48 8.53 8.25 -0.10
CA GLU A 48 7.19 8.13 -0.64
C GLU A 48 7.23 7.67 -2.10
N GLN A 49 8.07 8.30 -2.93
CA GLN A 49 8.22 7.91 -4.33
C GLN A 49 8.70 6.46 -4.47
N ALA A 50 9.70 6.03 -3.71
CA ALA A 50 10.20 4.66 -3.75
C ALA A 50 9.15 3.62 -3.29
N ALA A 51 8.31 3.98 -2.32
CA ALA A 51 7.23 3.12 -1.84
C ALA A 51 6.10 2.99 -2.88
N VAL A 52 5.70 4.10 -3.50
CA VAL A 52 4.63 4.13 -4.50
C VAL A 52 5.07 3.48 -5.81
N GLU A 53 6.28 3.79 -6.28
CA GLU A 53 6.80 3.30 -7.56
C GLU A 53 6.74 1.76 -7.68
N VAL A 54 7.10 1.04 -6.63
CA VAL A 54 7.08 -0.43 -6.67
C VAL A 54 5.67 -0.98 -6.81
N LEU A 55 4.68 -0.33 -6.16
CA LEU A 55 3.28 -0.73 -6.27
C LEU A 55 2.75 -0.46 -7.67
N ILE A 56 2.98 0.74 -8.21
CA ILE A 56 2.53 1.13 -9.55
C ILE A 56 3.14 0.22 -10.61
N LYS A 57 4.46 0.02 -10.62
CA LYS A 57 5.13 -0.82 -11.63
C LYS A 57 4.68 -2.28 -11.58
N LYS A 58 4.47 -2.84 -10.37
CA LYS A 58 4.00 -4.22 -10.26
C LYS A 58 2.52 -4.38 -10.60
N SER A 59 1.70 -3.38 -10.29
CA SER A 59 0.30 -3.35 -10.70
C SER A 59 0.18 -3.27 -12.23
N ALA A 60 0.94 -2.38 -12.88
CA ALA A 60 0.98 -2.30 -14.35
C ALA A 60 1.39 -3.63 -14.98
N LYS A 61 2.45 -4.27 -14.46
CA LYS A 61 2.90 -5.60 -14.91
C LYS A 61 1.81 -6.66 -14.74
N ALA A 62 1.08 -6.64 -13.62
CA ALA A 62 -0.01 -7.57 -13.36
C ALA A 62 -1.19 -7.32 -14.32
N ILE A 63 -1.58 -6.07 -14.54
CA ILE A 63 -2.64 -5.70 -15.48
C ILE A 63 -2.30 -6.19 -16.89
N THR A 64 -1.09 -5.94 -17.38
CA THR A 64 -0.62 -6.39 -18.69
C THR A 64 -0.72 -7.90 -18.85
N LYS A 65 -0.35 -8.65 -17.79
CA LYS A 65 -0.33 -10.13 -17.86
C LYS A 65 -1.72 -10.73 -17.72
N PHE A 66 -2.49 -10.28 -16.72
CA PHE A 66 -3.75 -10.94 -16.34
C PHE A 66 -4.99 -10.31 -16.97
N LYS A 67 -4.85 -9.12 -17.55
CA LYS A 67 -5.91 -8.36 -18.25
C LYS A 67 -7.21 -8.26 -17.42
N PRO A 68 -7.14 -7.83 -16.15
CA PRO A 68 -8.32 -7.70 -15.29
C PRO A 68 -9.22 -6.58 -15.81
N LYS A 69 -10.52 -6.70 -15.56
CA LYS A 69 -11.48 -5.61 -15.84
C LYS A 69 -11.45 -4.50 -14.78
N THR A 70 -10.95 -4.80 -13.60
CA THR A 70 -10.94 -3.87 -12.45
C THR A 70 -9.66 -4.02 -11.64
N LEU A 71 -9.04 -2.89 -11.30
CA LEU A 71 -7.99 -2.78 -10.28
C LEU A 71 -8.59 -2.18 -9.02
N ILE A 72 -8.41 -2.84 -7.87
CA ILE A 72 -8.86 -2.35 -6.57
C ILE A 72 -7.63 -2.05 -5.71
N ILE A 73 -7.59 -0.83 -5.15
CA ILE A 73 -6.58 -0.43 -4.15
C ILE A 73 -7.30 -0.18 -2.83
N ALA A 74 -6.98 -0.98 -1.80
CA ALA A 74 -7.63 -0.94 -0.49
C ALA A 74 -6.61 -1.14 0.64
N GLY A 75 -7.05 -0.97 1.90
CA GLY A 75 -6.23 -1.06 3.10
C GLY A 75 -5.52 0.24 3.44
N GLY A 76 -4.79 0.29 4.56
CA GLY A 76 -4.22 1.52 5.12
C GLY A 76 -3.36 2.33 4.16
N VAL A 77 -2.58 1.68 3.30
CA VAL A 77 -1.72 2.35 2.30
C VAL A 77 -2.53 3.02 1.18
N ALA A 78 -3.78 2.59 0.94
CA ALA A 78 -4.65 3.22 -0.05
C ALA A 78 -5.03 4.67 0.31
N ALA A 79 -4.89 5.06 1.57
CA ALA A 79 -5.08 6.45 2.02
C ALA A 79 -3.97 7.40 1.53
N ASN A 80 -2.85 6.87 1.01
CA ASN A 80 -1.77 7.67 0.45
C ASN A 80 -2.21 8.37 -0.83
N GLN A 81 -2.15 9.70 -0.84
CA GLN A 81 -2.65 10.52 -1.95
C GLN A 81 -1.80 10.36 -3.23
N GLU A 82 -0.48 10.23 -3.07
CA GLU A 82 0.44 10.07 -4.20
C GLU A 82 0.25 8.72 -4.89
N LEU A 83 0.03 7.63 -4.13
CA LEU A 83 -0.35 6.35 -4.70
C LEU A 83 -1.64 6.45 -5.52
N GLY A 84 -2.65 7.12 -4.96
CA GLY A 84 -3.93 7.35 -5.66
C GLY A 84 -3.76 8.18 -6.93
N ARG A 85 -2.93 9.23 -6.91
CA ARG A 85 -2.63 10.07 -8.07
C ARG A 85 -1.94 9.26 -9.17
N GLN A 86 -0.84 8.60 -8.85
CA GLN A 86 -0.08 7.80 -9.82
C GLN A 86 -0.89 6.62 -10.38
N ALA A 87 -1.72 5.98 -9.56
CA ALA A 87 -2.60 4.91 -10.04
C ALA A 87 -3.63 5.41 -11.07
N ARG A 88 -4.25 6.58 -10.83
CA ARG A 88 -5.17 7.19 -11.81
C ARG A 88 -4.47 7.56 -13.09
N GLU A 89 -3.25 8.12 -13.03
CA GLU A 89 -2.46 8.48 -14.21
C GLU A 89 -2.08 7.24 -15.02
N MET A 90 -1.58 6.19 -14.36
CA MET A 90 -1.24 4.92 -14.99
C MET A 90 -2.46 4.31 -15.71
N ILE A 91 -3.61 4.23 -15.03
CA ILE A 91 -4.82 3.67 -15.64
C ILE A 91 -5.29 4.53 -16.82
N LYS A 92 -5.36 5.85 -16.66
CA LYS A 92 -5.80 6.76 -17.73
C LYS A 92 -4.91 6.66 -18.98
N LYS A 93 -3.59 6.53 -18.78
CA LYS A 93 -2.60 6.55 -19.85
C LYS A 93 -2.43 5.18 -20.53
N ASP A 94 -2.27 4.12 -19.71
CA ASP A 94 -1.76 2.85 -20.20
C ASP A 94 -2.84 1.74 -20.24
N PHE A 95 -3.95 1.91 -19.48
CA PHE A 95 -5.01 0.88 -19.34
C PHE A 95 -6.42 1.50 -19.25
N PRO A 96 -6.83 2.32 -20.23
CA PRO A 96 -8.09 3.08 -20.13
C PRO A 96 -9.35 2.20 -20.04
N GLU A 97 -9.25 0.92 -20.42
CA GLU A 97 -10.32 -0.07 -20.32
C GLU A 97 -10.49 -0.68 -18.92
N VAL A 98 -9.49 -0.47 -18.03
CA VAL A 98 -9.50 -1.03 -16.68
C VAL A 98 -10.18 -0.08 -15.72
N ARG A 99 -11.23 -0.54 -15.03
CA ARG A 99 -11.88 0.23 -13.98
C ARG A 99 -10.98 0.32 -12.74
N LEU A 100 -10.69 1.53 -12.26
CA LEU A 100 -9.96 1.75 -11.01
C LEU A 100 -10.93 2.04 -9.86
N LEU A 101 -10.81 1.29 -8.77
CA LEU A 101 -11.50 1.54 -7.51
C LEU A 101 -10.45 1.76 -6.42
N ILE A 102 -10.54 2.89 -5.73
CA ILE A 102 -9.67 3.22 -4.58
C ILE A 102 -10.59 3.43 -3.39
N SER A 103 -10.32 2.75 -2.27
CA SER A 103 -11.08 2.95 -1.04
C SER A 103 -10.92 4.40 -0.54
N THR A 104 -12.00 4.95 0.02
CA THR A 104 -11.92 6.25 0.68
C THR A 104 -11.05 6.15 1.94
N ARG A 105 -10.58 7.28 2.46
CA ARG A 105 -9.74 7.31 3.66
C ARG A 105 -10.44 6.67 4.86
N GLU A 106 -11.74 6.91 5.01
CA GLU A 106 -12.57 6.39 6.10
C GLU A 106 -12.69 4.86 6.06
N LEU A 107 -12.67 4.27 4.85
CA LEU A 107 -12.76 2.83 4.64
C LEU A 107 -11.39 2.15 4.47
N SER A 108 -10.30 2.93 4.48
CA SER A 108 -8.93 2.40 4.32
C SER A 108 -8.29 1.97 5.63
N THR A 109 -8.85 2.37 6.76
CA THR A 109 -8.41 1.98 8.11
C THR A 109 -9.48 1.12 8.79
N ASP A 110 -9.18 0.61 9.97
CA ASP A 110 -10.13 -0.16 10.77
C ASP A 110 -11.43 0.62 10.99
N ASN A 111 -12.56 0.02 10.62
CA ASN A 111 -13.87 0.65 10.75
C ASN A 111 -14.97 -0.39 10.98
N ALA A 112 -16.02 0.01 11.69
CA ALA A 112 -17.13 -0.88 12.00
C ALA A 112 -17.94 -1.28 10.75
N THR A 113 -17.94 -0.44 9.70
CA THR A 113 -18.73 -0.70 8.48
C THR A 113 -18.23 -1.97 7.77
N MET A 114 -16.90 -2.17 7.65
CA MET A 114 -16.38 -3.36 6.99
C MET A 114 -16.70 -4.64 7.78
N ILE A 115 -16.72 -4.56 9.12
CA ILE A 115 -17.09 -5.70 9.98
C ILE A 115 -18.60 -6.00 9.82
N ALA A 116 -19.44 -4.98 9.80
CA ALA A 116 -20.88 -5.15 9.61
C ALA A 116 -21.20 -5.76 8.22
N VAL A 117 -20.53 -5.30 7.16
CA VAL A 117 -20.70 -5.86 5.80
C VAL A 117 -20.23 -7.30 5.75
N ALA A 118 -19.07 -7.61 6.32
CA ALA A 118 -18.57 -8.99 6.38
C ALA A 118 -19.55 -9.91 7.12
N ALA A 119 -20.04 -9.48 8.29
CA ALA A 119 -21.03 -10.24 9.06
C ALA A 119 -22.33 -10.46 8.26
N TYR A 120 -22.84 -9.43 7.57
CA TYR A 120 -24.01 -9.54 6.72
C TYR A 120 -23.81 -10.57 5.60
N LEU A 121 -22.68 -10.52 4.89
CA LEU A 121 -22.38 -11.48 3.83
C LEU A 121 -22.26 -12.92 4.35
N HIS A 122 -21.66 -13.13 5.52
CA HIS A 122 -21.61 -14.43 6.17
C HIS A 122 -23.00 -14.95 6.51
N LEU A 123 -23.91 -14.11 7.01
CA LEU A 123 -25.28 -14.48 7.30
C LEU A 123 -26.04 -14.87 6.02
N GLN A 124 -25.91 -14.09 4.95
CA GLN A 124 -26.53 -14.39 3.65
C GLN A 124 -26.07 -15.73 3.07
N ASN A 125 -24.78 -16.04 3.20
CA ASN A 125 -24.20 -17.29 2.73
C ASN A 125 -24.44 -18.47 3.70
N LYS A 126 -25.28 -18.29 4.74
CA LYS A 126 -25.56 -19.31 5.78
C LYS A 126 -24.29 -19.87 6.45
N THR A 127 -23.22 -19.08 6.49
CA THR A 127 -22.00 -19.48 7.17
C THR A 127 -22.29 -19.61 8.67
N ARG A 128 -21.90 -20.73 9.26
CA ARG A 128 -22.14 -20.98 10.70
C ARG A 128 -21.34 -19.96 11.52
N ILE A 129 -22.02 -19.14 12.29
CA ILE A 129 -21.41 -18.21 13.23
C ILE A 129 -21.06 -18.98 14.50
N PRO A 130 -19.82 -18.94 15.01
CA PRO A 130 -19.46 -19.56 16.28
C PRO A 130 -20.30 -18.98 17.42
N LYS A 131 -20.76 -19.83 18.35
CA LYS A 131 -21.50 -19.37 19.53
C LYS A 131 -20.64 -18.62 20.53
N ASN A 132 -19.34 -18.93 20.56
CA ASN A 132 -18.37 -18.31 21.44
C ASN A 132 -17.34 -17.52 20.61
N PHE A 133 -17.22 -16.23 20.87
CA PHE A 133 -16.24 -15.36 20.26
C PHE A 133 -15.08 -15.17 21.22
N LYS A 134 -13.88 -15.46 20.76
CA LYS A 134 -12.63 -15.13 21.48
C LYS A 134 -11.76 -14.32 20.54
N ALA A 135 -11.26 -13.19 21.03
CA ALA A 135 -10.28 -12.42 20.26
C ALA A 135 -8.98 -13.20 20.16
N ASP A 136 -8.48 -13.36 18.94
CA ASP A 136 -7.18 -13.98 18.66
C ASP A 136 -6.41 -13.06 17.72
N GLY A 137 -5.41 -12.37 18.27
CA GLY A 137 -4.57 -11.43 17.53
C GLY A 137 -3.61 -12.11 16.53
N ASN A 138 -3.46 -13.44 16.60
CA ASN A 138 -2.57 -14.22 15.72
C ASN A 138 -3.35 -15.05 14.69
N LEU A 139 -4.67 -14.83 14.57
CA LEU A 139 -5.48 -15.52 13.59
C LEU A 139 -4.98 -15.17 12.18
N SER A 140 -4.51 -16.17 11.44
CA SER A 140 -4.17 -16.04 10.02
C SER A 140 -5.39 -16.35 9.16
N LEU A 141 -5.58 -15.57 8.12
CA LEU A 141 -6.60 -15.74 7.09
C LEU A 141 -6.17 -16.78 6.05
#